data_3a05117ea27d7010c08c28f3dd470aa4
#
_entry.id   3a05117ea27d7010c08c28f3dd470aa4
#
_cell.length_a   1.000
_cell.length_b   1.000
_cell.length_c   1.000
_cell.angle_alpha   90.00
_cell.angle_beta   90.00
_cell.angle_gamma   90.00
#
_symmetry.space_group_name_H-M   'P 1'
#
loop_
_entity.id
_entity.type
_entity.pdbx_description
1 polymer ?
#
loop_
_entity_poly.entity_id
_entity_poly.type
_entity_poly.pdbx_seq_one_letter_code
_entity_poly.pdbx_strand_id
1 'polypeptide(L)'
;MQCKRKKLGTMRAVILVGGYGTRLRPLTLSRPKPLVEFANKPMLLHQIEALVATNVTEVILAVSYRAEDMERDLSEEVKKLGVHLIFSHEPEPLGTAGPLALFHKNHGREGTIIVTKVEEPSKYGVVVYEDDGKIESFVEKPQEFISNKINAGMYIFNPSVLKRIELKPTSIEKEIFPHMARDGELYAMELTGFWMDVGQPKDFLKGMSMYLTSLRQKSPEKLYSGPGVVGNVLIDETAKIGKDCRIGPNVTIGPGVILSNGCCIKRSTILKAAVIKEHAWLDGCIVGWRSVVGRWVRMEGTTVLGEDVIVKDELYINGGQVLPHKNISSSVPEPQIIM
;
A
#
# COMPACT_ATOMS: atom_id res chain seq x y z
N MET A 1 3.50 46.94 5.68
CA MET A 1 4.61 45.99 5.75
C MET A 1 4.31 44.77 4.88
N GLN A 2 4.84 44.74 3.68
CA GLN A 2 4.69 43.58 2.77
C GLN A 2 5.66 42.48 3.24
N CYS A 3 5.12 41.43 3.80
CA CYS A 3 5.88 40.23 4.14
C CYS A 3 6.37 39.60 2.84
N LYS A 4 7.64 39.74 2.50
CA LYS A 4 8.29 39.04 1.38
C LYS A 4 8.17 37.54 1.63
N ARG A 5 7.24 36.87 0.92
CA ARG A 5 7.25 35.39 0.82
C ARG A 5 8.61 34.97 0.25
N LYS A 6 9.49 34.46 1.09
CA LYS A 6 10.67 33.74 0.61
C LYS A 6 10.16 32.63 -0.32
N LYS A 7 10.65 32.58 -1.56
CA LYS A 7 10.45 31.43 -2.44
C LYS A 7 10.90 30.19 -1.67
N LEU A 8 9.96 29.36 -1.25
CA LEU A 8 10.31 27.99 -0.85
C LEU A 8 10.97 27.37 -2.08
N GLY A 9 12.17 26.79 -1.88
CA GLY A 9 12.81 26.00 -2.90
C GLY A 9 11.87 24.86 -3.33
N THR A 10 11.96 24.44 -4.59
CA THR A 10 11.20 23.31 -5.13
C THR A 10 11.42 22.09 -4.25
N MET A 11 10.34 21.61 -3.61
CA MET A 11 10.41 20.39 -2.80
C MET A 11 10.35 19.20 -3.74
N ARG A 12 11.38 18.35 -3.68
CA ARG A 12 11.47 17.11 -4.42
C ARG A 12 11.18 15.94 -3.49
N ALA A 13 10.45 14.96 -3.99
CA ALA A 13 10.24 13.70 -3.29
C ALA A 13 10.87 12.54 -4.05
N VAL A 14 11.35 11.56 -3.32
CA VAL A 14 11.83 10.30 -3.86
C VAL A 14 10.96 9.18 -3.32
N ILE A 15 10.43 8.33 -4.21
CA ILE A 15 9.72 7.10 -3.81
C ILE A 15 10.57 5.91 -4.25
N LEU A 16 10.93 5.07 -3.29
CA LEU A 16 11.59 3.81 -3.58
C LEU A 16 10.60 2.80 -4.17
N VAL A 17 10.87 2.40 -5.37
CA VAL A 17 10.06 1.45 -6.11
C VAL A 17 10.90 0.18 -6.37
N GLY A 18 11.51 -0.32 -5.31
CA GLY A 18 12.37 -1.50 -5.35
C GLY A 18 11.72 -2.72 -4.70
N GLY A 19 12.27 -3.91 -4.98
CA GLY A 19 11.86 -5.17 -4.38
C GLY A 19 10.76 -5.92 -5.14
N TYR A 20 10.87 -7.24 -5.16
CA TYR A 20 9.99 -8.14 -5.93
C TYR A 20 8.59 -8.35 -5.32
N GLY A 21 8.32 -7.78 -4.15
CA GLY A 21 7.01 -7.92 -3.49
C GLY A 21 6.62 -9.36 -3.15
N THR A 22 7.59 -10.24 -2.87
CA THR A 22 7.37 -11.69 -2.73
C THR A 22 6.32 -12.07 -1.69
N ARG A 23 6.18 -11.28 -0.63
CA ARG A 23 5.19 -11.50 0.43
C ARG A 23 3.74 -11.26 -0.01
N LEU A 24 3.52 -10.55 -1.12
CA LEU A 24 2.20 -10.25 -1.68
C LEU A 24 1.86 -11.15 -2.89
N ARG A 25 2.64 -12.20 -3.15
CA ARG A 25 2.30 -13.22 -4.14
C ARG A 25 0.95 -13.87 -3.77
N PRO A 26 0.14 -14.29 -4.75
CA PRO A 26 0.41 -14.38 -6.19
C PRO A 26 0.25 -13.09 -7.00
N LEU A 27 -0.30 -12.00 -6.44
CA LEU A 27 -0.57 -10.76 -7.18
C LEU A 27 0.68 -10.17 -7.84
N THR A 28 1.80 -10.18 -7.13
CA THR A 28 3.08 -9.62 -7.61
C THR A 28 3.82 -10.50 -8.61
N LEU A 29 3.26 -11.63 -9.00
CA LEU A 29 3.74 -12.40 -10.15
C LEU A 29 3.32 -11.77 -11.47
N SER A 30 2.14 -11.15 -11.52
CA SER A 30 1.61 -10.48 -12.73
C SER A 30 2.04 -9.01 -12.79
N ARG A 31 1.97 -8.28 -11.67
CA ARG A 31 2.25 -6.85 -11.61
C ARG A 31 3.26 -6.49 -10.51
N PRO A 32 4.12 -5.46 -10.71
CA PRO A 32 4.93 -4.91 -9.63
C PRO A 32 4.06 -4.46 -8.46
N LYS A 33 4.53 -4.64 -7.21
CA LYS A 33 3.77 -4.25 -6.00
C LYS A 33 3.21 -2.82 -6.07
N PRO A 34 3.96 -1.79 -6.53
CA PRO A 34 3.45 -0.43 -6.61
C PRO A 34 2.25 -0.23 -7.53
N LEU A 35 2.07 -1.12 -8.51
CA LEU A 35 0.95 -1.09 -9.47
C LEU A 35 -0.23 -1.99 -9.06
N VAL A 36 -0.12 -2.77 -8.00
CA VAL A 36 -1.27 -3.52 -7.45
C VAL A 36 -2.29 -2.51 -6.93
N GLU A 37 -3.53 -2.63 -7.38
CA GLU A 37 -4.60 -1.72 -6.97
C GLU A 37 -5.03 -1.98 -5.52
N PHE A 38 -4.90 -0.95 -4.72
CA PHE A 38 -5.40 -0.87 -3.36
C PHE A 38 -6.56 0.12 -3.33
N ALA A 39 -7.74 -0.32 -2.92
CA ALA A 39 -8.96 0.49 -2.99
C ALA A 39 -9.17 1.12 -4.39
N ASN A 40 -9.11 0.28 -5.44
CA ASN A 40 -9.32 0.61 -6.85
C ASN A 40 -8.31 1.57 -7.48
N LYS A 41 -7.16 1.79 -6.84
CA LYS A 41 -6.10 2.68 -7.32
C LYS A 41 -4.72 2.06 -7.07
N PRO A 42 -3.74 2.17 -7.98
CA PRO A 42 -2.38 1.71 -7.76
C PRO A 42 -1.79 2.21 -6.43
N MET A 43 -1.13 1.35 -5.66
CA MET A 43 -0.53 1.73 -4.37
C MET A 43 0.37 2.96 -4.50
N LEU A 44 1.15 3.04 -5.57
CA LEU A 44 2.07 4.16 -5.83
C LEU A 44 1.32 5.48 -6.03
N LEU A 45 0.13 5.45 -6.63
CA LEU A 45 -0.65 6.65 -6.88
C LEU A 45 -1.18 7.28 -5.57
N HIS A 46 -1.51 6.46 -4.56
CA HIS A 46 -1.86 6.97 -3.23
C HIS A 46 -0.69 7.75 -2.59
N GLN A 47 0.55 7.29 -2.79
CA GLN A 47 1.74 7.97 -2.28
C GLN A 47 2.00 9.28 -3.03
N ILE A 48 1.89 9.28 -4.35
CA ILE A 48 2.06 10.48 -5.19
C ILE A 48 1.02 11.54 -4.82
N GLU A 49 -0.26 11.18 -4.69
CA GLU A 49 -1.32 12.11 -4.29
C GLU A 49 -1.05 12.73 -2.92
N ALA A 50 -0.59 11.94 -1.95
CA ALA A 50 -0.24 12.44 -0.63
C ALA A 50 0.92 13.46 -0.69
N LEU A 51 1.93 13.22 -1.52
CA LEU A 51 3.05 14.13 -1.75
C LEU A 51 2.61 15.43 -2.45
N VAL A 52 1.76 15.31 -3.48
CA VAL A 52 1.19 16.48 -4.20
C VAL A 52 0.38 17.36 -3.24
N ALA A 53 -0.39 16.75 -2.33
CA ALA A 53 -1.14 17.49 -1.30
C ALA A 53 -0.24 18.30 -0.34
N THR A 54 1.07 17.98 -0.26
CA THR A 54 2.06 18.75 0.50
C THR A 54 2.88 19.73 -0.35
N ASN A 55 2.39 20.07 -1.56
CA ASN A 55 3.04 20.97 -2.52
C ASN A 55 4.37 20.45 -3.10
N VAL A 56 4.57 19.14 -3.14
CA VAL A 56 5.63 18.53 -3.92
C VAL A 56 5.30 18.68 -5.40
N THR A 57 6.24 19.24 -6.16
CA THR A 57 6.08 19.50 -7.61
C THR A 57 6.84 18.53 -8.48
N GLU A 58 7.79 17.80 -7.90
CA GLU A 58 8.64 16.84 -8.59
C GLU A 58 8.76 15.57 -7.74
N VAL A 59 8.40 14.43 -8.31
CA VAL A 59 8.51 13.11 -7.69
C VAL A 59 9.47 12.26 -8.51
N ILE A 60 10.50 11.77 -7.86
CA ILE A 60 11.49 10.86 -8.44
C ILE A 60 11.14 9.45 -8.02
N LEU A 61 10.91 8.57 -8.98
CA LEU A 61 10.75 7.14 -8.75
C LEU A 61 12.09 6.45 -8.93
N ALA A 62 12.68 5.98 -7.84
CA ALA A 62 13.87 5.14 -7.88
C ALA A 62 13.45 3.71 -8.22
N VAL A 63 13.68 3.29 -9.47
CA VAL A 63 13.14 2.05 -10.04
C VAL A 63 14.27 1.08 -10.34
N SER A 64 14.20 -0.13 -9.81
CA SER A 64 15.18 -1.18 -10.05
C SER A 64 14.77 -2.17 -11.15
N TYR A 65 13.46 -2.32 -11.44
CA TYR A 65 12.97 -3.24 -12.50
C TYR A 65 11.57 -2.83 -13.00
N ARG A 66 11.22 -3.22 -14.25
CA ARG A 66 9.91 -2.95 -14.89
C ARG A 66 9.50 -1.46 -14.89
N ALA A 67 10.46 -0.56 -15.08
CA ALA A 67 10.22 0.88 -15.14
C ALA A 67 9.24 1.26 -16.24
N GLU A 68 9.35 0.63 -17.42
CA GLU A 68 8.48 0.88 -18.58
C GLU A 68 7.01 0.58 -18.32
N ASP A 69 6.72 -0.49 -17.56
CA ASP A 69 5.36 -0.82 -17.14
C ASP A 69 4.77 0.28 -16.24
N MET A 70 5.58 0.79 -15.31
CA MET A 70 5.15 1.85 -14.40
C MET A 70 4.95 3.18 -15.12
N GLU A 71 5.83 3.51 -16.06
CA GLU A 71 5.71 4.71 -16.86
C GLU A 71 4.44 4.69 -17.69
N ARG A 72 4.17 3.59 -18.37
CA ARG A 72 2.96 3.43 -19.19
C ARG A 72 1.69 3.53 -18.34
N ASP A 73 1.63 2.79 -17.22
CA ASP A 73 0.40 2.64 -16.43
C ASP A 73 0.10 3.86 -15.55
N LEU A 74 1.10 4.70 -15.24
CA LEU A 74 0.95 5.87 -14.38
C LEU A 74 0.90 7.21 -15.12
N SER A 75 1.39 7.28 -16.36
CA SER A 75 1.58 8.54 -17.10
C SER A 75 0.31 9.40 -17.16
N GLU A 76 -0.83 8.81 -17.47
CA GLU A 76 -2.09 9.53 -17.60
C GLU A 76 -2.59 10.07 -16.26
N GLU A 77 -2.52 9.27 -15.20
CA GLU A 77 -3.01 9.66 -13.87
C GLU A 77 -2.11 10.73 -13.23
N VAL A 78 -0.80 10.59 -13.39
CA VAL A 78 0.18 11.57 -12.86
C VAL A 78 0.09 12.90 -13.57
N LYS A 79 -0.14 12.91 -14.90
CA LYS A 79 -0.39 14.15 -15.65
C LYS A 79 -1.60 14.92 -15.11
N LYS A 80 -2.69 14.23 -14.73
CA LYS A 80 -3.88 14.85 -14.11
C LYS A 80 -3.56 15.51 -12.76
N LEU A 81 -2.59 14.99 -12.02
CA LEU A 81 -2.16 15.56 -10.73
C LEU A 81 -1.26 16.80 -10.87
N GLY A 82 -0.78 17.10 -12.07
CA GLY A 82 0.07 18.27 -12.35
C GLY A 82 1.47 18.19 -11.70
N VAL A 83 1.96 16.98 -11.41
CA VAL A 83 3.28 16.73 -10.84
C VAL A 83 4.23 16.21 -11.91
N HIS A 84 5.50 16.65 -11.83
CA HIS A 84 6.55 16.15 -12.74
C HIS A 84 7.12 14.85 -12.18
N LEU A 85 6.96 13.77 -12.95
CA LEU A 85 7.46 12.45 -12.58
C LEU A 85 8.77 12.18 -13.32
N ILE A 86 9.80 11.81 -12.56
CA ILE A 86 11.13 11.45 -13.06
C ILE A 86 11.39 10.00 -12.73
N PHE A 87 11.73 9.20 -13.71
CA PHE A 87 12.20 7.83 -13.50
C PHE A 87 13.72 7.83 -13.38
N SER A 88 14.20 7.50 -12.21
CA SER A 88 15.63 7.29 -11.95
C SER A 88 15.91 5.80 -12.02
N HIS A 89 16.59 5.39 -13.07
CA HIS A 89 17.09 4.02 -13.18
C HIS A 89 18.28 3.86 -12.28
N GLU A 90 18.05 3.28 -11.10
CA GLU A 90 19.14 2.97 -10.18
C GLU A 90 19.70 1.59 -10.49
N PRO A 91 21.02 1.44 -10.50
CA PRO A 91 21.62 0.12 -10.39
C PRO A 91 21.28 -0.52 -9.02
N GLU A 92 20.93 0.29 -7.99
CA GLU A 92 20.53 -0.15 -6.63
C GLU A 92 19.60 0.89 -5.94
N PRO A 93 18.61 0.51 -5.05
CA PRO A 93 17.55 1.40 -4.55
C PRO A 93 17.90 2.29 -3.34
N LEU A 94 17.35 3.55 -3.27
CA LEU A 94 17.63 4.57 -2.24
C LEU A 94 16.45 5.52 -1.84
N GLY A 95 15.62 5.28 -0.82
CA GLY A 95 14.87 6.11 0.14
C GLY A 95 13.59 6.93 -0.21
N THR A 96 12.73 7.26 0.78
CA THR A 96 11.42 7.95 0.70
C THR A 96 11.30 9.18 1.59
N ALA A 97 10.52 10.26 1.21
CA ALA A 97 10.24 11.43 2.04
C ALA A 97 8.86 12.07 1.79
N GLY A 98 8.23 12.62 2.81
CA GLY A 98 6.88 13.20 2.81
C GLY A 98 6.66 14.42 3.74
N PRO A 99 5.52 14.59 4.43
CA PRO A 99 5.01 15.84 5.02
C PRO A 99 5.74 16.33 6.30
N LEU A 100 7.01 16.06 6.45
CA LEU A 100 7.84 16.35 7.63
C LEU A 100 8.45 17.76 7.64
N ALA A 101 8.25 18.54 6.57
CA ALA A 101 8.99 19.77 6.31
C ALA A 101 8.94 20.81 7.43
N LEU A 102 7.79 20.98 8.10
CA LEU A 102 7.68 21.99 9.16
C LEU A 102 8.40 21.56 10.43
N PHE A 103 8.19 20.33 10.88
CA PHE A 103 8.87 19.79 12.06
C PHE A 103 10.39 19.73 11.82
N HIS A 104 10.81 19.21 10.68
CA HIS A 104 12.20 19.17 10.27
C HIS A 104 12.86 20.55 10.26
N LYS A 105 12.17 21.59 9.75
CA LYS A 105 12.66 22.96 9.72
C LYS A 105 12.83 23.56 11.12
N ASN A 106 11.96 23.19 12.06
CA ASN A 106 11.96 23.78 13.40
C ASN A 106 13.14 23.31 14.26
N HIS A 107 13.54 22.03 14.17
CA HIS A 107 14.71 21.55 14.93
C HIS A 107 16.05 21.77 14.22
N GLY A 108 16.04 22.04 12.89
CA GLY A 108 17.23 22.43 12.11
C GLY A 108 18.31 21.35 12.00
N ARG A 109 17.98 20.08 12.35
CA ARG A 109 18.90 18.94 12.28
C ARG A 109 18.85 18.26 10.92
N GLU A 110 19.64 17.19 10.75
CA GLU A 110 19.87 16.59 9.45
C GLU A 110 18.70 15.72 8.97
N GLY A 111 18.02 15.00 9.88
CA GLY A 111 16.95 14.09 9.50
C GLY A 111 15.78 14.05 10.47
N THR A 112 14.60 13.78 9.90
CA THR A 112 13.38 13.46 10.64
C THR A 112 12.76 12.20 10.06
N ILE A 113 12.33 11.29 10.92
CA ILE A 113 11.58 10.09 10.53
C ILE A 113 10.20 10.10 11.15
N ILE A 114 9.21 9.58 10.43
CA ILE A 114 7.88 9.34 11.01
C ILE A 114 7.91 8.02 11.77
N VAL A 115 7.36 8.07 12.99
CA VAL A 115 7.20 6.91 13.86
C VAL A 115 5.72 6.65 14.14
N THR A 116 5.37 5.40 14.38
CA THR A 116 4.01 4.99 14.78
C THR A 116 4.07 3.87 15.82
N LYS A 117 2.95 3.64 16.52
CA LYS A 117 2.85 2.57 17.51
C LYS A 117 2.25 1.33 16.89
N VAL A 118 2.84 0.16 17.21
CA VAL A 118 2.35 -1.16 16.78
C VAL A 118 2.38 -2.15 17.92
N GLU A 119 1.60 -3.22 17.81
CA GLU A 119 1.55 -4.31 18.78
C GLU A 119 2.77 -5.24 18.69
N GLU A 120 3.26 -5.49 17.45
CA GLU A 120 4.40 -6.38 17.18
C GLU A 120 5.57 -5.60 16.56
N PRO A 121 6.42 -4.93 17.36
CA PRO A 121 7.46 -4.06 16.84
C PRO A 121 8.68 -4.81 16.26
N SER A 122 8.93 -6.06 16.63
CA SER A 122 10.12 -6.83 16.22
C SER A 122 10.31 -7.01 14.71
N LYS A 123 9.25 -6.77 13.94
CA LYS A 123 9.27 -6.86 12.45
C LYS A 123 9.81 -5.60 11.77
N TYR A 124 10.04 -4.53 12.52
CA TYR A 124 10.33 -3.18 12.04
C TYR A 124 11.57 -2.58 12.70
N GLY A 125 12.01 -1.45 12.23
CA GLY A 125 12.98 -0.61 12.93
C GLY A 125 12.33 0.04 14.15
N VAL A 126 12.83 -0.26 15.34
CA VAL A 126 12.31 0.23 16.63
C VAL A 126 13.05 1.50 17.05
N VAL A 127 12.30 2.46 17.57
CA VAL A 127 12.81 3.79 17.90
C VAL A 127 12.55 4.13 19.36
N VAL A 128 13.57 4.69 20.02
CA VAL A 128 13.46 5.34 21.32
C VAL A 128 13.81 6.80 21.14
N TYR A 129 12.97 7.72 21.64
CA TYR A 129 13.17 9.15 21.50
C TYR A 129 12.67 9.94 22.71
N GLU A 130 13.28 11.11 22.94
CA GLU A 130 12.92 12.07 23.98
C GLU A 130 11.63 12.83 23.66
N ASP A 131 11.09 13.58 24.62
CA ASP A 131 9.85 14.36 24.46
C ASP A 131 9.93 15.45 23.39
N ASP A 132 11.13 15.98 23.11
CA ASP A 132 11.39 16.94 22.03
C ASP A 132 11.48 16.30 20.64
N GLY A 133 11.40 14.94 20.58
CA GLY A 133 11.49 14.15 19.37
C GLY A 133 12.90 13.68 19.01
N LYS A 134 13.95 14.07 19.75
CA LYS A 134 15.30 13.60 19.49
C LYS A 134 15.42 12.10 19.68
N ILE A 135 15.94 11.40 18.69
CA ILE A 135 16.09 9.95 18.74
C ILE A 135 17.37 9.59 19.52
N GLU A 136 17.18 8.84 20.60
CA GLU A 136 18.27 8.28 21.40
C GLU A 136 18.84 7.00 20.77
N SER A 137 17.95 6.13 20.27
CA SER A 137 18.37 4.89 19.62
C SER A 137 17.45 4.46 18.50
N PHE A 138 18.03 3.84 17.48
CA PHE A 138 17.34 3.18 16.37
C PHE A 138 17.91 1.78 16.21
N VAL A 139 17.04 0.75 16.28
CA VAL A 139 17.43 -0.67 16.16
C VAL A 139 16.55 -1.36 15.13
N GLU A 140 17.13 -1.80 14.03
CA GLU A 140 16.42 -2.52 12.97
C GLU A 140 16.14 -3.96 13.37
N LYS A 141 14.85 -4.32 13.48
CA LYS A 141 14.34 -5.67 13.79
C LYS A 141 15.00 -6.30 15.01
N PRO A 142 14.85 -5.71 16.20
CA PRO A 142 15.46 -6.22 17.42
C PRO A 142 14.92 -7.59 17.80
N GLN A 143 15.76 -8.41 18.43
CA GLN A 143 15.36 -9.73 18.94
C GLN A 143 14.61 -9.62 20.29
N GLU A 144 14.92 -8.58 21.07
CA GLU A 144 14.28 -8.29 22.35
C GLU A 144 13.36 -7.08 22.23
N PHE A 145 12.36 -7.00 23.09
CA PHE A 145 11.46 -5.85 23.15
C PHE A 145 12.21 -4.61 23.64
N ILE A 146 12.19 -3.54 22.87
CA ILE A 146 12.81 -2.24 23.21
C ILE A 146 11.72 -1.18 23.40
N SER A 147 10.82 -1.02 22.41
CA SER A 147 9.74 -0.05 22.38
C SER A 147 8.65 -0.53 21.42
N ASN A 148 7.43 -0.04 21.58
CA ASN A 148 6.36 -0.26 20.60
C ASN A 148 6.30 0.81 19.50
N LYS A 149 7.22 1.77 19.51
CA LYS A 149 7.31 2.82 18.50
C LYS A 149 8.25 2.37 17.39
N ILE A 150 7.76 2.40 16.17
CA ILE A 150 8.49 1.89 15.00
C ILE A 150 8.62 2.94 13.92
N ASN A 151 9.60 2.76 13.07
CA ASN A 151 9.80 3.51 11.83
C ASN A 151 8.66 3.21 10.84
N ALA A 152 7.91 4.24 10.45
CA ALA A 152 6.82 4.13 9.50
C ALA A 152 7.25 4.15 8.02
N GLY A 153 8.56 4.27 7.74
CA GLY A 153 9.11 4.27 6.39
C GLY A 153 8.92 5.59 5.62
N MET A 154 8.77 6.70 6.34
CA MET A 154 8.66 8.04 5.75
C MET A 154 9.65 8.98 6.41
N TYR A 155 10.39 9.74 5.60
CA TYR A 155 11.53 10.55 6.05
C TYR A 155 11.55 11.91 5.38
N ILE A 156 12.21 12.87 6.04
CA ILE A 156 12.72 14.08 5.40
C ILE A 156 14.17 14.30 5.82
N PHE A 157 14.99 14.71 4.90
CA PHE A 157 16.42 14.94 5.14
C PHE A 157 16.90 16.25 4.55
N ASN A 158 17.88 16.84 5.20
CA ASN A 158 18.72 17.82 4.57
C ASN A 158 19.67 17.13 3.57
N PRO A 159 20.07 17.81 2.50
CA PRO A 159 21.02 17.24 1.53
C PRO A 159 22.35 16.78 2.14
N SER A 160 22.69 17.25 3.34
CA SER A 160 23.90 16.83 4.08
C SER A 160 23.92 15.33 4.37
N VAL A 161 22.76 14.66 4.49
CA VAL A 161 22.66 13.20 4.71
C VAL A 161 23.43 12.41 3.64
N LEU A 162 23.53 12.93 2.42
CA LEU A 162 24.26 12.29 1.32
C LEU A 162 25.75 12.15 1.62
N LYS A 163 26.33 12.98 2.50
CA LYS A 163 27.72 12.87 2.93
C LYS A 163 27.97 11.67 3.84
N ARG A 164 26.90 11.09 4.42
CA ARG A 164 26.96 9.88 5.26
C ARG A 164 26.86 8.59 4.46
N ILE A 165 26.45 8.69 3.19
CA ILE A 165 26.17 7.54 2.34
C ILE A 165 27.32 7.39 1.36
N GLU A 166 28.02 6.27 1.44
CA GLU A 166 29.04 5.90 0.45
C GLU A 166 28.35 5.26 -0.78
N LEU A 167 29.02 5.34 -1.96
CA LEU A 167 28.54 4.71 -3.20
C LEU A 167 28.81 3.20 -3.18
N LYS A 168 28.15 2.51 -2.26
CA LYS A 168 28.13 1.05 -2.09
C LYS A 168 26.77 0.62 -1.55
N PRO A 169 26.37 -0.66 -1.64
CA PRO A 169 25.17 -1.15 -0.98
C PRO A 169 25.16 -0.77 0.49
N THR A 170 24.25 0.10 0.91
CA THR A 170 24.16 0.65 2.26
C THR A 170 22.71 0.65 2.73
N SER A 171 22.43 0.06 3.89
CA SER A 171 21.11 0.15 4.52
C SER A 171 21.00 1.43 5.33
N ILE A 172 20.04 2.27 4.98
CA ILE A 172 19.77 3.49 5.73
C ILE A 172 19.35 3.17 7.17
N GLU A 173 18.59 2.11 7.39
CA GLU A 173 18.07 1.71 8.69
C GLU A 173 19.14 1.04 9.58
N LYS A 174 20.01 0.24 8.98
CA LYS A 174 21.02 -0.51 9.74
C LYS A 174 22.29 0.29 9.98
N GLU A 175 22.64 1.20 9.07
CA GLU A 175 23.93 1.89 9.07
C GLU A 175 23.77 3.37 9.34
N ILE A 176 22.91 4.08 8.61
CA ILE A 176 22.84 5.53 8.65
C ILE A 176 22.06 6.03 9.88
N PHE A 177 20.85 5.51 10.13
CA PHE A 177 20.03 5.98 11.25
C PHE A 177 20.67 5.78 12.63
N PRO A 178 21.31 4.64 12.94
CA PRO A 178 22.03 4.50 14.22
C PRO A 178 23.17 5.48 14.39
N HIS A 179 23.86 5.85 13.30
CA HIS A 179 24.91 6.89 13.34
C HIS A 179 24.32 8.28 13.56
N MET A 180 23.26 8.64 12.81
CA MET A 180 22.59 9.93 12.98
C MET A 180 21.97 10.09 14.37
N ALA A 181 21.43 9.04 14.96
CA ALA A 181 20.88 9.07 16.32
C ALA A 181 22.00 9.36 17.35
N ARG A 182 23.15 8.67 17.27
CA ARG A 182 24.31 8.91 18.13
C ARG A 182 24.85 10.34 18.02
N ASP A 183 24.82 10.91 16.81
CA ASP A 183 25.27 12.28 16.57
C ASP A 183 24.23 13.33 17.00
N GLY A 184 23.02 12.92 17.43
CA GLY A 184 21.92 13.82 17.77
C GLY A 184 21.31 14.55 16.58
N GLU A 185 21.45 14.00 15.37
CA GLU A 185 20.99 14.60 14.12
C GLU A 185 19.72 13.95 13.55
N LEU A 186 19.12 12.98 14.27
CA LEU A 186 17.90 12.28 13.87
C LEU A 186 16.76 12.55 14.86
N TYR A 187 15.60 12.94 14.33
CA TYR A 187 14.42 13.29 15.11
C TYR A 187 13.22 12.44 14.68
N ALA A 188 12.34 12.15 15.62
CA ALA A 188 11.10 11.41 15.41
C ALA A 188 9.89 12.36 15.40
N MET A 189 8.96 12.12 14.48
CA MET A 189 7.64 12.74 14.49
C MET A 189 6.58 11.64 14.55
N GLU A 190 5.72 11.67 15.58
CA GLU A 190 4.66 10.65 15.72
C GLU A 190 3.55 10.86 14.69
N LEU A 191 3.19 9.79 13.97
CA LEU A 191 2.13 9.81 12.98
C LEU A 191 0.76 9.96 13.64
N THR A 192 0.01 10.95 13.23
CA THR A 192 -1.40 11.09 13.60
C THR A 192 -2.29 10.36 12.60
N GLY A 193 -3.03 9.34 13.06
CA GLY A 193 -3.93 8.55 12.21
C GLY A 193 -3.58 7.07 12.20
N PHE A 194 -3.90 6.39 11.11
CA PHE A 194 -3.62 4.96 10.97
C PHE A 194 -2.43 4.70 10.05
N TRP A 195 -1.75 3.61 10.31
CA TRP A 195 -0.65 3.09 9.49
C TRP A 195 -0.78 1.59 9.34
N MET A 196 -0.42 1.05 8.19
CA MET A 196 -0.39 -0.39 7.93
C MET A 196 0.66 -0.74 6.88
N ASP A 197 1.51 -1.71 7.18
CA ASP A 197 2.36 -2.35 6.17
C ASP A 197 1.52 -3.32 5.33
N VAL A 198 1.20 -2.95 4.11
CA VAL A 198 0.47 -3.80 3.15
C VAL A 198 1.42 -4.78 2.45
N GLY A 199 2.24 -5.46 3.23
CA GLY A 199 3.28 -6.36 2.74
C GLY A 199 2.80 -7.74 2.33
N GLN A 200 1.66 -8.22 2.85
CA GLN A 200 1.11 -9.55 2.61
C GLN A 200 -0.42 -9.51 2.52
N PRO A 201 -1.09 -10.55 1.96
CA PRO A 201 -2.53 -10.52 1.67
C PRO A 201 -3.43 -10.20 2.87
N LYS A 202 -3.15 -10.76 4.04
CA LYS A 202 -3.91 -10.50 5.26
C LYS A 202 -3.81 -9.01 5.67
N ASP A 203 -2.62 -8.46 5.62
CA ASP A 203 -2.36 -7.06 5.98
C ASP A 203 -2.92 -6.11 4.92
N PHE A 204 -2.90 -6.52 3.64
CA PHE A 204 -3.57 -5.80 2.55
C PHE A 204 -5.06 -5.63 2.84
N LEU A 205 -5.79 -6.69 3.18
CA LEU A 205 -7.23 -6.63 3.50
C LEU A 205 -7.51 -5.81 4.76
N LYS A 206 -6.66 -5.94 5.79
CA LYS A 206 -6.75 -5.12 7.01
C LYS A 206 -6.53 -3.65 6.72
N GLY A 207 -5.48 -3.31 5.98
CA GLY A 207 -5.18 -1.95 5.56
C GLY A 207 -6.29 -1.34 4.71
N MET A 208 -6.87 -2.13 3.78
CA MET A 208 -8.03 -1.71 2.99
C MET A 208 -9.23 -1.36 3.89
N SER A 209 -9.52 -2.16 4.91
CA SER A 209 -10.60 -1.87 5.86
C SER A 209 -10.36 -0.55 6.61
N MET A 210 -9.11 -0.31 7.05
CA MET A 210 -8.74 0.95 7.71
C MET A 210 -8.86 2.15 6.75
N TYR A 211 -8.43 2.01 5.52
CA TYR A 211 -8.55 3.04 4.49
C TYR A 211 -10.02 3.38 4.19
N LEU A 212 -10.88 2.37 4.00
CA LEU A 212 -12.32 2.59 3.76
C LEU A 212 -13.00 3.26 4.97
N THR A 213 -12.56 2.95 6.19
CA THR A 213 -13.04 3.63 7.41
C THR A 213 -12.63 5.09 7.42
N SER A 214 -11.38 5.40 7.08
CA SER A 214 -10.92 6.79 6.92
C SER A 214 -11.66 7.52 5.79
N LEU A 215 -11.93 6.83 4.68
CA LEU A 215 -12.68 7.39 3.55
C LEU A 215 -14.11 7.75 3.97
N ARG A 216 -14.78 6.93 4.79
CA ARG A 216 -16.10 7.25 5.35
C ARG A 216 -16.11 8.53 6.20
N GLN A 217 -15.02 8.78 6.92
CA GLN A 217 -14.90 9.99 7.75
C GLN A 217 -14.59 11.24 6.93
N LYS A 218 -13.75 11.12 5.89
CA LYS A 218 -13.22 12.26 5.14
C LYS A 218 -14.02 12.60 3.87
N SER A 219 -14.56 11.58 3.20
CA SER A 219 -15.22 11.70 1.89
C SER A 219 -16.26 10.58 1.73
N PRO A 220 -17.32 10.56 2.56
CA PRO A 220 -18.32 9.48 2.55
C PRO A 220 -19.04 9.33 1.22
N GLU A 221 -19.11 10.39 0.41
CA GLU A 221 -19.71 10.39 -0.94
C GLU A 221 -19.00 9.48 -1.94
N LYS A 222 -17.75 9.13 -1.68
CA LYS A 222 -16.99 8.18 -2.51
C LYS A 222 -17.36 6.72 -2.25
N LEU A 223 -18.00 6.44 -1.12
CA LEU A 223 -18.46 5.11 -0.80
C LEU A 223 -19.84 4.85 -1.41
N TYR A 224 -20.00 3.66 -1.95
CA TYR A 224 -21.27 3.25 -2.51
C TYR A 224 -22.31 3.00 -1.40
N SER A 225 -23.52 3.54 -1.63
CA SER A 225 -24.69 3.32 -0.76
C SER A 225 -25.87 2.92 -1.64
N GLY A 226 -26.35 1.71 -1.46
CA GLY A 226 -27.46 1.18 -2.27
C GLY A 226 -28.05 -0.10 -1.66
N PRO A 227 -29.10 -0.65 -2.24
CA PRO A 227 -29.72 -1.89 -1.77
C PRO A 227 -28.69 -3.01 -1.64
N GLY A 228 -28.77 -3.79 -0.56
CA GLY A 228 -27.88 -4.93 -0.31
C GLY A 228 -26.46 -4.57 0.16
N VAL A 229 -26.14 -3.29 0.32
CA VAL A 229 -24.81 -2.86 0.78
C VAL A 229 -24.78 -2.62 2.28
N VAL A 230 -23.73 -3.10 2.94
CA VAL A 230 -23.52 -2.99 4.39
C VAL A 230 -22.13 -2.45 4.68
N GLY A 231 -22.03 -1.43 5.54
CA GLY A 231 -20.74 -0.86 5.97
C GLY A 231 -20.01 -0.11 4.86
N ASN A 232 -18.68 -0.17 4.87
CA ASN A 232 -17.83 0.57 3.94
C ASN A 232 -17.62 -0.24 2.66
N VAL A 233 -18.12 0.26 1.54
CA VAL A 233 -17.98 -0.39 0.23
C VAL A 233 -17.60 0.65 -0.81
N LEU A 234 -16.57 0.35 -1.59
CA LEU A 234 -16.11 1.17 -2.71
C LEU A 234 -16.34 0.38 -4.01
N ILE A 235 -17.14 0.91 -4.92
CA ILE A 235 -17.46 0.28 -6.20
C ILE A 235 -17.07 1.25 -7.31
N ASP A 236 -16.32 0.75 -8.29
CA ASP A 236 -16.02 1.51 -9.50
C ASP A 236 -17.28 1.69 -10.35
N GLU A 237 -17.46 2.85 -10.96
CA GLU A 237 -18.64 3.21 -11.76
C GLU A 237 -18.88 2.30 -12.97
N THR A 238 -17.82 1.64 -13.47
CA THR A 238 -17.89 0.71 -14.60
C THR A 238 -18.24 -0.71 -14.20
N ALA A 239 -18.30 -1.01 -12.89
CA ALA A 239 -18.68 -2.33 -12.40
C ALA A 239 -20.18 -2.60 -12.58
N LYS A 240 -20.52 -3.84 -12.90
CA LYS A 240 -21.92 -4.29 -13.07
C LYS A 240 -22.32 -5.18 -11.90
N ILE A 241 -23.34 -4.77 -11.16
CA ILE A 241 -23.82 -5.47 -9.97
C ILE A 241 -25.18 -6.09 -10.28
N GLY A 242 -25.29 -7.41 -10.11
CA GLY A 242 -26.53 -8.17 -10.27
C GLY A 242 -27.55 -7.93 -9.15
N LYS A 243 -28.72 -8.52 -9.29
CA LYS A 243 -29.80 -8.42 -8.30
C LYS A 243 -29.50 -9.27 -7.07
N ASP A 244 -30.10 -8.88 -5.94
CA ASP A 244 -30.08 -9.65 -4.68
C ASP A 244 -28.67 -9.92 -4.13
N CYS A 245 -27.69 -9.09 -4.49
CA CYS A 245 -26.34 -9.16 -3.94
C CYS A 245 -26.27 -8.58 -2.53
N ARG A 246 -25.46 -9.20 -1.66
CA ARG A 246 -25.07 -8.64 -0.35
C ARG A 246 -23.58 -8.29 -0.37
N ILE A 247 -23.26 -7.02 -0.28
CA ILE A 247 -21.88 -6.51 -0.44
C ILE A 247 -21.50 -5.74 0.81
N GLY A 248 -20.40 -6.14 1.43
CA GLY A 248 -19.89 -5.51 2.65
C GLY A 248 -20.02 -6.38 3.90
N PRO A 249 -19.40 -5.95 5.02
CA PRO A 249 -18.60 -4.73 5.15
C PRO A 249 -17.21 -4.85 4.52
N ASN A 250 -16.59 -3.69 4.29
CA ASN A 250 -15.19 -3.56 3.86
C ASN A 250 -14.90 -4.30 2.54
N VAL A 251 -15.50 -3.86 1.47
CA VAL A 251 -15.34 -4.44 0.13
C VAL A 251 -14.91 -3.37 -0.86
N THR A 252 -13.99 -3.73 -1.74
CA THR A 252 -13.66 -2.93 -2.93
C THR A 252 -13.93 -3.72 -4.20
N ILE A 253 -14.60 -3.09 -5.16
CA ILE A 253 -14.95 -3.67 -6.45
C ILE A 253 -14.37 -2.78 -7.54
N GLY A 254 -13.43 -3.33 -8.30
CA GLY A 254 -12.65 -2.63 -9.30
C GLY A 254 -13.36 -2.41 -10.63
N PRO A 255 -12.67 -1.70 -11.54
CA PRO A 255 -13.21 -1.38 -12.87
C PRO A 255 -13.59 -2.61 -13.68
N GLY A 256 -14.77 -2.54 -14.34
CA GLY A 256 -15.23 -3.57 -15.24
C GLY A 256 -15.56 -4.92 -14.59
N VAL A 257 -15.60 -4.99 -13.26
CA VAL A 257 -16.03 -6.21 -12.54
C VAL A 257 -17.50 -6.50 -12.82
N ILE A 258 -17.81 -7.79 -12.94
CA ILE A 258 -19.20 -8.27 -13.09
C ILE A 258 -19.53 -9.15 -11.90
N LEU A 259 -20.48 -8.71 -11.08
CA LEU A 259 -21.13 -9.55 -10.07
C LEU A 259 -22.47 -10.02 -10.62
N SER A 260 -22.66 -11.33 -10.74
CA SER A 260 -23.94 -11.93 -11.08
C SER A 260 -24.92 -11.89 -9.90
N ASN A 261 -26.14 -12.39 -10.08
CA ASN A 261 -27.19 -12.31 -9.07
C ASN A 261 -26.88 -13.15 -7.82
N GLY A 262 -27.35 -12.68 -6.67
CA GLY A 262 -27.32 -13.43 -5.41
C GLY A 262 -25.93 -13.58 -4.77
N CYS A 263 -24.91 -12.87 -5.22
CA CYS A 263 -23.57 -12.93 -4.65
C CYS A 263 -23.52 -12.34 -3.24
N CYS A 264 -22.70 -12.93 -2.36
CA CYS A 264 -22.43 -12.43 -1.03
C CYS A 264 -20.92 -12.19 -0.87
N ILE A 265 -20.50 -10.93 -0.71
CA ILE A 265 -19.08 -10.55 -0.64
C ILE A 265 -18.82 -9.73 0.61
N LYS A 266 -17.84 -10.14 1.42
CA LYS A 266 -17.45 -9.47 2.66
C LYS A 266 -15.93 -9.36 2.76
N ARG A 267 -15.42 -8.27 3.36
CA ARG A 267 -14.00 -8.06 3.68
C ARG A 267 -13.04 -8.43 2.55
N SER A 268 -13.43 -8.18 1.31
CA SER A 268 -12.76 -8.70 0.11
C SER A 268 -12.46 -7.60 -0.89
N THR A 269 -11.47 -7.85 -1.71
CA THR A 269 -11.10 -7.01 -2.86
C THR A 269 -11.31 -7.80 -4.14
N ILE A 270 -12.08 -7.24 -5.08
CA ILE A 270 -12.31 -7.80 -6.41
C ILE A 270 -11.61 -6.87 -7.41
N LEU A 271 -10.53 -7.34 -8.01
CA LEU A 271 -9.72 -6.54 -8.92
C LEU A 271 -10.32 -6.45 -10.32
N LYS A 272 -9.78 -5.55 -11.13
CA LYS A 272 -10.26 -5.16 -12.46
C LYS A 272 -10.67 -6.34 -13.34
N ALA A 273 -11.85 -6.22 -13.98
CA ALA A 273 -12.41 -7.15 -14.96
C ALA A 273 -12.63 -8.58 -14.46
N ALA A 274 -12.62 -8.81 -13.15
CA ALA A 274 -13.00 -10.12 -12.60
C ALA A 274 -14.51 -10.36 -12.72
N VAL A 275 -14.92 -11.65 -12.80
CA VAL A 275 -16.31 -12.08 -12.92
C VAL A 275 -16.65 -12.99 -11.75
N ILE A 276 -17.67 -12.63 -10.99
CA ILE A 276 -18.22 -13.45 -9.91
C ILE A 276 -19.59 -13.95 -10.34
N LYS A 277 -19.72 -15.25 -10.54
CA LYS A 277 -20.97 -15.88 -11.01
C LYS A 277 -21.98 -16.02 -9.87
N GLU A 278 -23.21 -16.41 -10.25
CA GLU A 278 -24.37 -16.43 -9.38
C GLU A 278 -24.14 -17.20 -8.08
N HIS A 279 -24.66 -16.63 -6.99
CA HIS A 279 -24.69 -17.24 -5.65
C HIS A 279 -23.30 -17.55 -5.04
N ALA A 280 -22.22 -16.99 -5.59
CA ALA A 280 -20.90 -17.13 -4.99
C ALA A 280 -20.82 -16.38 -3.65
N TRP A 281 -20.11 -16.97 -2.69
CA TRP A 281 -19.91 -16.42 -1.36
C TRP A 281 -18.41 -16.24 -1.08
N LEU A 282 -18.00 -15.00 -0.86
CA LEU A 282 -16.61 -14.61 -0.64
C LEU A 282 -16.46 -13.87 0.69
N ASP A 283 -15.51 -14.28 1.52
CA ASP A 283 -15.20 -13.61 2.78
C ASP A 283 -13.69 -13.56 3.05
N GLY A 284 -13.13 -12.35 3.14
CA GLY A 284 -11.71 -12.15 3.38
C GLY A 284 -10.83 -12.62 2.21
N CYS A 285 -11.25 -12.34 0.97
CA CYS A 285 -10.59 -12.81 -0.25
C CYS A 285 -10.04 -11.67 -1.11
N ILE A 286 -9.03 -11.98 -1.91
CA ILE A 286 -8.55 -11.12 -2.99
C ILE A 286 -8.73 -11.87 -4.30
N VAL A 287 -9.60 -11.37 -5.19
CA VAL A 287 -9.80 -11.93 -6.52
C VAL A 287 -8.97 -11.13 -7.53
N GLY A 288 -8.02 -11.78 -8.15
CA GLY A 288 -7.09 -11.18 -9.11
C GLY A 288 -7.77 -10.74 -10.41
N TRP A 289 -7.01 -10.00 -11.20
CA TRP A 289 -7.47 -9.43 -12.47
C TRP A 289 -8.00 -10.50 -13.42
N ARG A 290 -9.11 -10.20 -14.10
CA ARG A 290 -9.75 -11.07 -15.10
C ARG A 290 -10.10 -12.49 -14.62
N SER A 291 -10.01 -12.74 -13.32
CA SER A 291 -10.33 -14.05 -12.76
C SER A 291 -11.83 -14.30 -12.74
N VAL A 292 -12.21 -15.54 -12.86
CA VAL A 292 -13.63 -15.99 -12.88
C VAL A 292 -13.87 -16.91 -11.70
N VAL A 293 -14.82 -16.52 -10.85
CA VAL A 293 -15.34 -17.35 -9.75
C VAL A 293 -16.67 -17.97 -10.19
N GLY A 294 -16.76 -19.29 -10.16
CA GLY A 294 -17.92 -20.07 -10.59
C GLY A 294 -19.17 -19.87 -9.72
N ARG A 295 -20.29 -20.46 -10.15
CA ARG A 295 -21.54 -20.44 -9.42
C ARG A 295 -21.43 -21.23 -8.13
N TRP A 296 -22.10 -20.76 -7.08
CA TRP A 296 -22.15 -21.46 -5.79
C TRP A 296 -20.76 -21.75 -5.17
N VAL A 297 -19.72 -21.05 -5.62
CA VAL A 297 -18.39 -21.14 -5.03
C VAL A 297 -18.38 -20.45 -3.68
N ARG A 298 -17.77 -21.11 -2.68
CA ARG A 298 -17.47 -20.51 -1.38
C ARG A 298 -15.97 -20.30 -1.23
N MET A 299 -15.54 -19.07 -0.98
CA MET A 299 -14.14 -18.72 -0.74
C MET A 299 -13.99 -17.95 0.58
N GLU A 300 -12.99 -18.35 1.39
CA GLU A 300 -12.68 -17.70 2.66
C GLU A 300 -11.20 -17.88 3.07
N GLY A 301 -10.84 -17.50 4.30
CA GLY A 301 -9.53 -17.81 4.88
C GLY A 301 -8.35 -17.05 4.28
N THR A 302 -8.53 -15.84 3.79
CA THR A 302 -7.50 -15.08 3.05
C THR A 302 -7.11 -15.78 1.73
N THR A 303 -8.11 -16.30 1.02
CA THR A 303 -7.90 -16.86 -0.32
C THR A 303 -7.52 -15.74 -1.29
N VAL A 304 -6.46 -15.99 -2.07
CA VAL A 304 -5.96 -15.06 -3.09
C VAL A 304 -5.88 -15.76 -4.44
N LEU A 305 -6.64 -15.24 -5.38
CA LEU A 305 -6.52 -15.65 -6.78
C LEU A 305 -5.55 -14.70 -7.50
N GLY A 306 -4.60 -15.26 -8.23
CA GLY A 306 -3.77 -14.52 -9.15
C GLY A 306 -4.56 -13.99 -10.35
N GLU A 307 -3.87 -13.50 -11.35
CA GLU A 307 -4.47 -13.04 -12.60
C GLU A 307 -4.96 -14.22 -13.47
N ASP A 308 -6.10 -14.05 -14.18
CA ASP A 308 -6.67 -15.05 -15.09
C ASP A 308 -6.89 -16.44 -14.45
N VAL A 309 -7.28 -16.48 -13.18
CA VAL A 309 -7.63 -17.74 -12.52
C VAL A 309 -9.10 -18.04 -12.76
N ILE A 310 -9.39 -19.29 -13.10
CA ILE A 310 -10.77 -19.78 -13.26
C ILE A 310 -11.09 -20.79 -12.17
N VAL A 311 -12.05 -20.48 -11.32
CA VAL A 311 -12.61 -21.40 -10.33
C VAL A 311 -13.92 -21.97 -10.89
N LYS A 312 -14.02 -23.31 -11.02
CA LYS A 312 -15.25 -23.98 -11.49
C LYS A 312 -16.39 -23.83 -10.48
N ASP A 313 -17.59 -24.16 -10.92
CA ASP A 313 -18.82 -24.07 -10.11
C ASP A 313 -18.75 -25.02 -8.88
N GLU A 314 -19.47 -24.66 -7.81
CA GLU A 314 -19.74 -25.48 -6.62
C GLU A 314 -18.51 -25.90 -5.81
N LEU A 315 -17.42 -25.11 -5.83
CA LEU A 315 -16.20 -25.41 -5.11
C LEU A 315 -16.11 -24.64 -3.78
N TYR A 316 -15.41 -25.24 -2.82
CA TYR A 316 -15.01 -24.63 -1.56
C TYR A 316 -13.50 -24.38 -1.54
N ILE A 317 -13.09 -23.14 -1.26
CA ILE A 317 -11.67 -22.76 -1.17
C ILE A 317 -11.43 -22.01 0.12
N ASN A 318 -10.55 -22.53 0.97
CA ASN A 318 -10.16 -21.95 2.24
C ASN A 318 -8.65 -21.69 2.27
N GLY A 319 -8.25 -20.42 2.26
CA GLY A 319 -6.83 -20.02 2.35
C GLY A 319 -5.97 -20.39 1.15
N GLY A 320 -6.57 -20.68 -0.01
CA GLY A 320 -5.84 -21.01 -1.23
C GLY A 320 -5.10 -19.79 -1.80
N GLN A 321 -3.80 -19.95 -2.08
CA GLN A 321 -3.02 -18.97 -2.83
C GLN A 321 -2.78 -19.50 -4.25
N VAL A 322 -3.63 -19.08 -5.18
CA VAL A 322 -3.66 -19.61 -6.54
C VAL A 322 -2.78 -18.76 -7.45
N LEU A 323 -1.78 -19.38 -8.07
CA LEU A 323 -0.89 -18.69 -9.02
C LEU A 323 -1.65 -18.25 -10.29
N PRO A 324 -1.15 -17.24 -11.03
CA PRO A 324 -1.80 -16.77 -12.25
C PRO A 324 -2.05 -17.88 -13.28
N HIS A 325 -3.11 -17.70 -14.10
CA HIS A 325 -3.46 -18.56 -15.25
C HIS A 325 -3.77 -20.01 -14.88
N LYS A 326 -4.40 -20.24 -13.73
CA LYS A 326 -4.78 -21.59 -13.26
C LYS A 326 -6.28 -21.84 -13.35
N ASN A 327 -6.63 -23.11 -13.55
CA ASN A 327 -8.00 -23.60 -13.51
C ASN A 327 -8.18 -24.49 -12.28
N ILE A 328 -9.07 -24.12 -11.38
CA ILE A 328 -9.40 -24.87 -10.19
C ILE A 328 -10.66 -25.67 -10.44
N SER A 329 -10.53 -27.01 -10.39
CA SER A 329 -11.62 -27.95 -10.65
C SER A 329 -11.97 -28.85 -9.47
N SER A 330 -11.30 -28.67 -8.33
CA SER A 330 -11.57 -29.38 -7.08
C SER A 330 -11.48 -28.44 -5.89
N SER A 331 -12.23 -28.73 -4.82
CA SER A 331 -12.20 -27.95 -3.60
C SER A 331 -10.83 -27.97 -2.90
N VAL A 332 -10.53 -26.86 -2.21
CA VAL A 332 -9.27 -26.63 -1.47
C VAL A 332 -9.64 -26.31 -0.03
N PRO A 333 -9.89 -27.32 0.82
CA PRO A 333 -10.42 -27.13 2.16
C PRO A 333 -9.39 -26.57 3.17
N GLU A 334 -8.11 -26.69 2.87
CA GLU A 334 -7.01 -26.23 3.73
C GLU A 334 -6.09 -25.26 3.01
N PRO A 335 -5.44 -24.32 3.75
CA PRO A 335 -4.53 -23.34 3.16
C PRO A 335 -3.37 -23.99 2.42
N GLN A 336 -3.22 -23.68 1.14
CA GLN A 336 -2.11 -24.16 0.31
C GLN A 336 -1.84 -23.24 -0.89
N ILE A 337 -0.65 -23.40 -1.46
CA ILE A 337 -0.26 -22.74 -2.71
C ILE A 337 -0.61 -23.68 -3.87
N ILE A 338 -1.36 -23.16 -4.84
CA ILE A 338 -1.75 -23.91 -6.05
C ILE A 338 -0.95 -23.36 -7.22
N MET A 339 0.00 -24.19 -7.66
CA MET A 339 0.98 -23.87 -8.71
C MET A 339 0.52 -24.31 -10.08
#